data_864b96864a0d307525193acd0cd710c7
#
_entry.id   864b96864a0d307525193acd0cd710c7
#
_cell.length_a   1.000
_cell.length_b   1.000
_cell.length_c   1.000
_cell.angle_alpha   90.00
_cell.angle_beta   90.00
_cell.angle_gamma   90.00
#
_symmetry.space_group_name_H-M   'P 1'
#
loop_
_entity.id
_entity.type
_entity.pdbx_description
1 polymer ?
#
loop_
_entity_poly.entity_id
_entity_poly.type
_entity_poly.pdbx_seq_one_letter_code
_entity_poly.pdbx_strand_id
1 'polypeptide(L)'
;MLRSSPRRLLRALGALPLIALSACTPSDAATPLPNALADTPLATAKGTETAVLAGGCFWGVQAVFQHVKGVTRVISGYSGGAKETAEYYKVSSGSTGHAESVQITYDPSRITYGQLLKVYFSVAHDPTELNRQGPDVGTQYRSAIFYSNEEQERVADAYIAQLEAAKVFSGPIVTQMVALKAFYSAEAYHQDYVVHHPYEPYIVINDLPKVANLQRQFPNLYTGK
;
A
#
# COMPACT_ATOMS: atom_id res chain seq x y z
N MET A 1 -19.21 -29.52 88.13
CA MET A 1 -20.12 -28.79 87.20
C MET A 1 -19.25 -28.15 86.14
N LEU A 2 -19.03 -28.80 85.01
CA LEU A 2 -18.24 -28.28 83.90
C LEU A 2 -19.18 -28.07 82.71
N ARG A 3 -19.32 -26.81 82.32
CA ARG A 3 -20.10 -26.42 81.14
C ARG A 3 -19.23 -26.51 79.89
N SER A 4 -19.56 -27.38 78.96
CA SER A 4 -18.97 -27.50 77.65
C SER A 4 -19.60 -26.46 76.69
N SER A 5 -18.73 -25.62 76.06
CA SER A 5 -19.11 -24.66 75.01
C SER A 5 -18.97 -25.27 73.64
N PRO A 6 -19.89 -25.15 72.66
CA PRO A 6 -19.71 -25.69 71.34
C PRO A 6 -18.90 -24.75 70.45
N ARG A 7 -17.84 -25.33 69.83
CA ARG A 7 -17.06 -24.64 68.78
C ARG A 7 -17.90 -24.53 67.48
N ARG A 8 -18.15 -23.33 67.05
CA ARG A 8 -18.68 -23.02 65.71
C ARG A 8 -17.57 -23.16 64.67
N LEU A 9 -17.76 -24.10 63.72
CA LEU A 9 -16.94 -24.20 62.50
C LEU A 9 -17.37 -23.06 61.56
N LEU A 10 -16.49 -22.10 61.30
CA LEU A 10 -16.61 -21.16 60.20
C LEU A 10 -16.19 -21.89 58.89
N ARG A 11 -17.14 -22.07 58.01
CA ARG A 11 -16.87 -22.49 56.63
C ARG A 11 -16.39 -21.25 55.85
N ALA A 12 -15.12 -21.23 55.46
CA ALA A 12 -14.59 -20.23 54.53
C ALA A 12 -15.06 -20.62 53.11
N LEU A 13 -15.95 -19.81 52.54
CA LEU A 13 -16.24 -19.87 51.11
C LEU A 13 -15.04 -19.24 50.35
N GLY A 14 -14.26 -20.08 49.68
CA GLY A 14 -13.24 -19.63 48.77
C GLY A 14 -13.87 -19.06 47.50
N ALA A 15 -13.74 -17.75 47.28
CA ALA A 15 -14.09 -17.11 46.03
C ALA A 15 -12.97 -17.45 45.01
N LEU A 16 -13.26 -18.24 43.99
CA LEU A 16 -12.40 -18.40 42.82
C LEU A 16 -12.41 -17.08 42.01
N PRO A 17 -11.23 -16.54 41.63
CA PRO A 17 -11.21 -15.43 40.72
C PRO A 17 -11.60 -15.91 39.32
N LEU A 18 -12.63 -15.29 38.75
CA LEU A 18 -12.97 -15.43 37.35
C LEU A 18 -11.87 -14.79 36.52
N ILE A 19 -10.99 -15.57 35.90
CA ILE A 19 -10.04 -15.08 34.91
C ILE A 19 -10.85 -14.78 33.63
N ALA A 20 -11.14 -13.50 33.39
CA ALA A 20 -11.68 -13.05 32.12
C ALA A 20 -10.61 -13.25 31.04
N LEU A 21 -10.73 -14.30 30.23
CA LEU A 21 -9.99 -14.39 28.96
C LEU A 21 -10.48 -13.23 28.09
N SER A 22 -9.67 -12.18 27.99
CA SER A 22 -9.82 -11.19 26.92
C SER A 22 -9.53 -11.92 25.62
N ALA A 23 -10.60 -12.28 24.89
CA ALA A 23 -10.46 -12.71 23.51
C ALA A 23 -9.87 -11.53 22.74
N CYS A 24 -8.62 -11.67 22.26
CA CYS A 24 -8.08 -10.81 21.23
C CYS A 24 -9.02 -10.96 20.01
N THR A 25 -9.89 -9.99 19.81
CA THR A 25 -10.59 -9.85 18.53
C THR A 25 -9.53 -9.68 17.45
N PRO A 26 -9.59 -10.43 16.34
CA PRO A 26 -8.70 -10.19 15.21
C PRO A 26 -8.88 -8.73 14.81
N SER A 27 -7.75 -8.03 14.67
CA SER A 27 -7.70 -6.61 14.29
C SER A 27 -8.64 -6.36 13.10
N ASP A 28 -9.47 -5.34 13.24
CA ASP A 28 -10.39 -4.86 12.23
C ASP A 28 -9.77 -4.92 10.84
N ALA A 29 -10.42 -5.68 9.94
CA ALA A 29 -10.13 -5.58 8.53
C ALA A 29 -10.35 -4.11 8.15
N ALA A 30 -9.27 -3.39 7.87
CA ALA A 30 -9.34 -1.98 7.52
C ALA A 30 -10.46 -1.80 6.46
N THR A 31 -11.41 -0.92 6.75
CA THR A 31 -12.53 -0.63 5.83
C THR A 31 -11.93 -0.20 4.49
N PRO A 32 -12.33 -0.81 3.37
CA PRO A 32 -11.81 -0.40 2.07
C PRO A 32 -12.02 1.10 1.85
N LEU A 33 -11.01 1.79 1.33
CA LEU A 33 -11.14 3.22 1.00
C LEU A 33 -12.32 3.45 0.03
N PRO A 34 -12.96 4.63 0.06
CA PRO A 34 -14.04 4.95 -0.87
C PRO A 34 -13.56 4.94 -2.33
N ASN A 35 -14.47 4.77 -3.29
CA ASN A 35 -14.15 4.98 -4.70
C ASN A 35 -13.86 6.45 -4.98
N ALA A 36 -12.99 6.73 -5.94
CA ALA A 36 -12.75 8.09 -6.40
C ALA A 36 -14.04 8.66 -7.03
N LEU A 37 -14.53 9.79 -6.50
CA LEU A 37 -15.77 10.43 -6.98
C LEU A 37 -15.57 11.15 -8.32
N ALA A 38 -14.37 11.64 -8.58
CA ALA A 38 -14.01 12.35 -9.80
C ALA A 38 -13.34 11.46 -10.85
N ASP A 39 -13.53 10.15 -10.76
CA ASP A 39 -12.93 9.17 -11.68
C ASP A 39 -13.53 9.27 -13.09
N THR A 40 -12.73 8.87 -14.08
CA THR A 40 -13.18 8.71 -15.44
C THR A 40 -13.91 7.37 -15.60
N PRO A 41 -15.05 7.31 -16.32
CA PRO A 41 -15.70 6.03 -16.59
C PRO A 41 -14.80 5.08 -17.37
N LEU A 42 -15.07 3.77 -17.24
CA LEU A 42 -14.40 2.78 -18.09
C LEU A 42 -14.55 3.14 -19.57
N ALA A 43 -13.47 3.02 -20.32
CA ALA A 43 -13.50 3.22 -21.75
C ALA A 43 -14.43 2.17 -22.43
N THR A 44 -15.08 2.58 -23.51
CA THR A 44 -16.00 1.70 -24.26
C THR A 44 -15.26 0.68 -25.12
N ALA A 45 -13.98 0.92 -25.43
CA ALA A 45 -13.13 0.06 -26.22
C ALA A 45 -11.83 -0.27 -25.48
N LYS A 46 -11.27 -1.44 -25.79
CA LYS A 46 -9.95 -1.83 -25.30
C LYS A 46 -8.92 -0.79 -25.72
N GLY A 47 -8.06 -0.44 -24.78
CA GLY A 47 -7.01 0.55 -24.98
C GLY A 47 -5.75 0.22 -24.18
N THR A 48 -4.80 1.14 -24.21
CA THR A 48 -3.58 1.07 -23.43
C THR A 48 -3.27 2.45 -22.86
N GLU A 49 -3.25 2.52 -21.54
CA GLU A 49 -2.85 3.71 -20.80
C GLU A 49 -1.75 3.37 -19.79
N THR A 50 -1.08 4.39 -19.28
CA THR A 50 -0.01 4.23 -18.29
C THR A 50 -0.23 5.14 -17.09
N ALA A 51 0.15 4.65 -15.90
CA ALA A 51 0.28 5.43 -14.68
C ALA A 51 1.67 5.21 -14.08
N VAL A 52 2.25 6.24 -13.44
CA VAL A 52 3.53 6.13 -12.75
C VAL A 52 3.35 6.53 -11.30
N LEU A 53 3.61 5.57 -10.40
CA LEU A 53 3.37 5.70 -8.96
C LEU A 53 4.62 5.30 -8.17
N ALA A 54 4.89 6.00 -7.06
CA ALA A 54 5.97 5.73 -6.12
C ALA A 54 5.43 5.61 -4.70
N GLY A 55 5.79 4.55 -3.98
CA GLY A 55 5.25 4.26 -2.64
C GLY A 55 6.15 3.32 -1.84
N GLY A 56 7.41 3.70 -1.62
CA GLY A 56 8.43 2.88 -0.99
C GLY A 56 9.18 1.99 -1.96
N CYS A 57 9.74 0.88 -1.47
CA CYS A 57 10.43 -0.09 -2.31
C CYS A 57 9.53 -0.55 -3.48
N PHE A 58 10.03 -0.39 -4.69
CA PHE A 58 9.25 -0.69 -5.90
C PHE A 58 8.93 -2.18 -6.10
N TRP A 59 9.64 -3.11 -5.42
CA TRP A 59 9.37 -4.55 -5.52
C TRP A 59 7.95 -4.89 -5.06
N GLY A 60 7.55 -4.40 -3.87
CA GLY A 60 6.22 -4.62 -3.34
C GLY A 60 5.13 -3.89 -4.12
N VAL A 61 5.41 -2.66 -4.56
CA VAL A 61 4.46 -1.90 -5.39
C VAL A 61 4.26 -2.59 -6.75
N GLN A 62 5.34 -3.06 -7.39
CA GLN A 62 5.25 -3.86 -8.61
C GLN A 62 4.40 -5.11 -8.41
N ALA A 63 4.69 -5.88 -7.36
CA ALA A 63 3.95 -7.11 -7.06
C ALA A 63 2.45 -6.86 -6.86
N VAL A 64 2.07 -5.79 -6.13
CA VAL A 64 0.65 -5.43 -5.96
C VAL A 64 -0.03 -5.22 -7.31
N PHE A 65 0.52 -4.36 -8.17
CA PHE A 65 -0.12 -4.01 -9.43
C PHE A 65 -0.08 -5.13 -10.47
N GLN A 66 0.90 -6.02 -10.42
CA GLN A 66 0.91 -7.24 -11.25
C GLN A 66 -0.28 -8.16 -10.98
N HIS A 67 -0.82 -8.13 -9.76
CA HIS A 67 -1.98 -8.93 -9.37
C HIS A 67 -3.33 -8.19 -9.54
N VAL A 68 -3.35 -7.05 -10.23
CA VAL A 68 -4.59 -6.29 -10.49
C VAL A 68 -5.17 -6.61 -11.86
N LYS A 69 -6.44 -7.04 -11.91
CA LYS A 69 -7.18 -7.27 -13.18
C LYS A 69 -7.27 -5.96 -13.97
N GLY A 70 -7.00 -6.04 -15.27
CA GLY A 70 -6.96 -4.87 -16.16
C GLY A 70 -5.56 -4.30 -16.33
N VAL A 71 -4.63 -4.56 -15.39
CA VAL A 71 -3.22 -4.26 -15.56
C VAL A 71 -2.58 -5.31 -16.47
N THR A 72 -1.85 -4.84 -17.49
CA THR A 72 -1.22 -5.69 -18.52
C THR A 72 0.29 -5.81 -18.34
N ARG A 73 0.94 -4.77 -17.76
CA ARG A 73 2.38 -4.75 -17.49
C ARG A 73 2.69 -3.82 -16.33
N VAL A 74 3.69 -4.17 -15.52
CA VAL A 74 4.26 -3.30 -14.48
C VAL A 74 5.77 -3.37 -14.56
N ILE A 75 6.43 -2.21 -14.57
CA ILE A 75 7.88 -2.08 -14.65
C ILE A 75 8.35 -1.30 -13.43
N SER A 76 9.31 -1.83 -12.68
CA SER A 76 10.04 -1.09 -11.65
C SER A 76 11.04 -0.13 -12.29
N GLY A 77 11.17 1.06 -11.72
CA GLY A 77 12.05 2.10 -12.27
C GLY A 77 12.15 3.34 -11.40
N TYR A 78 12.56 4.42 -12.02
CA TYR A 78 12.88 5.67 -11.35
C TYR A 78 12.21 6.86 -12.05
N SER A 79 11.64 7.78 -11.25
CA SER A 79 11.08 9.04 -11.76
C SER A 79 11.41 10.21 -10.83
N GLY A 80 11.47 11.42 -11.38
CA GLY A 80 11.69 12.67 -10.63
C GLY A 80 13.09 13.24 -10.70
N GLY A 81 14.10 12.46 -11.06
CA GLY A 81 15.49 12.88 -11.24
C GLY A 81 15.94 12.96 -12.71
N ALA A 82 17.22 13.22 -12.92
CA ALA A 82 17.83 13.30 -14.24
C ALA A 82 18.24 11.92 -14.78
N LYS A 83 18.23 11.75 -16.10
CA LYS A 83 18.56 10.48 -16.78
C LYS A 83 19.90 9.89 -16.34
N GLU A 84 20.91 10.74 -16.16
CA GLU A 84 22.27 10.37 -15.83
C GLU A 84 22.44 9.78 -14.43
N THR A 85 21.40 9.96 -13.59
CA THR A 85 21.36 9.45 -12.21
C THR A 85 20.33 8.34 -12.01
N ALA A 86 19.65 7.89 -13.07
CA ALA A 86 18.66 6.82 -13.04
C ALA A 86 19.33 5.43 -13.02
N GLU A 87 20.05 5.15 -11.96
CA GLU A 87 20.80 3.92 -11.69
C GLU A 87 20.72 3.59 -10.22
N TYR A 88 20.52 2.32 -9.86
CA TYR A 88 20.22 1.89 -8.49
C TYR A 88 21.16 2.46 -7.44
N TYR A 89 22.49 2.30 -7.62
CA TYR A 89 23.46 2.78 -6.64
C TYR A 89 23.44 4.31 -6.43
N LYS A 90 23.12 5.05 -7.49
CA LYS A 90 22.98 6.51 -7.40
C LYS A 90 21.66 6.86 -6.68
N VAL A 91 20.55 6.25 -7.09
CA VAL A 91 19.23 6.50 -6.50
C VAL A 91 19.20 6.14 -5.02
N SER A 92 19.81 5.03 -4.62
CA SER A 92 19.90 4.56 -3.23
C SER A 92 20.61 5.56 -2.30
N SER A 93 21.38 6.52 -2.83
CA SER A 93 21.96 7.60 -2.02
C SER A 93 20.92 8.60 -1.49
N GLY A 94 19.72 8.63 -2.06
CA GLY A 94 18.67 9.60 -1.73
C GLY A 94 18.89 11.03 -2.25
N SER A 95 19.97 11.27 -3.01
CA SER A 95 20.37 12.63 -3.43
C SER A 95 20.07 12.96 -4.91
N THR A 96 19.53 12.00 -5.68
CA THR A 96 19.33 12.15 -7.14
C THR A 96 18.02 12.85 -7.52
N GLY A 97 17.11 13.03 -6.58
CA GLY A 97 15.74 13.48 -6.85
C GLY A 97 14.81 12.39 -7.38
N HIS A 98 15.33 11.21 -7.74
CA HIS A 98 14.49 10.08 -8.12
C HIS A 98 13.70 9.51 -6.93
N ALA A 99 12.49 9.03 -7.22
CA ALA A 99 11.79 8.07 -6.39
C ALA A 99 11.82 6.70 -7.06
N GLU A 100 11.94 5.64 -6.26
CA GLU A 100 11.60 4.29 -6.71
C GLU A 100 10.13 4.29 -7.10
N SER A 101 9.86 3.94 -8.35
CA SER A 101 8.55 4.09 -8.97
C SER A 101 8.20 2.84 -9.77
N VAL A 102 6.92 2.66 -10.03
CA VAL A 102 6.45 1.66 -10.99
C VAL A 102 5.69 2.34 -12.12
N GLN A 103 5.95 1.90 -13.36
CA GLN A 103 5.10 2.22 -14.50
C GLN A 103 4.11 1.11 -14.71
N ILE A 104 2.83 1.43 -14.60
CA ILE A 104 1.70 0.52 -14.70
C ILE A 104 1.04 0.73 -16.05
N THR A 105 1.04 -0.29 -16.90
CA THR A 105 0.29 -0.30 -18.16
C THR A 105 -1.02 -1.03 -17.95
N TYR A 106 -2.13 -0.43 -18.31
CA TYR A 106 -3.48 -0.97 -18.08
C TYR A 106 -4.43 -0.76 -19.25
N ASP A 107 -5.50 -1.55 -19.26
CA ASP A 107 -6.61 -1.45 -20.23
C ASP A 107 -7.72 -0.60 -19.58
N PRO A 108 -7.96 0.64 -20.06
CA PRO A 108 -8.96 1.53 -19.47
C PRO A 108 -10.41 1.05 -19.66
N SER A 109 -10.65 0.04 -20.51
CA SER A 109 -11.96 -0.63 -20.58
C SER A 109 -12.21 -1.64 -19.46
N ARG A 110 -11.18 -1.96 -18.67
CA ARG A 110 -11.23 -2.98 -17.60
C ARG A 110 -10.95 -2.43 -16.20
N ILE A 111 -10.20 -1.36 -16.10
CA ILE A 111 -9.87 -0.68 -14.84
C ILE A 111 -9.65 0.80 -15.11
N THR A 112 -10.19 1.66 -14.24
CA THR A 112 -10.02 3.11 -14.33
C THR A 112 -8.76 3.56 -13.59
N TYR A 113 -8.31 4.78 -13.88
CA TYR A 113 -7.20 5.38 -13.15
C TYR A 113 -7.52 5.57 -11.66
N GLY A 114 -8.74 6.02 -11.32
CA GLY A 114 -9.16 6.15 -9.93
C GLY A 114 -9.24 4.81 -9.19
N GLN A 115 -9.55 3.72 -9.87
CA GLN A 115 -9.47 2.38 -9.27
C GLN A 115 -8.02 1.96 -8.99
N LEU A 116 -7.06 2.30 -9.88
CA LEU A 116 -5.63 2.10 -9.61
C LEU A 116 -5.18 2.92 -8.39
N LEU A 117 -5.59 4.19 -8.30
CA LEU A 117 -5.30 5.03 -7.13
C LEU A 117 -5.91 4.47 -5.85
N LYS A 118 -7.11 3.91 -5.90
CA LYS A 118 -7.73 3.26 -4.75
C LYS A 118 -6.89 2.08 -4.26
N VAL A 119 -6.40 1.22 -5.17
CA VAL A 119 -5.48 0.13 -4.80
C VAL A 119 -4.18 0.69 -4.21
N TYR A 120 -3.60 1.72 -4.84
CA TYR A 120 -2.37 2.38 -4.40
C TYR A 120 -2.46 2.87 -2.95
N PHE A 121 -3.48 3.65 -2.62
CA PHE A 121 -3.69 4.19 -1.27
C PHE A 121 -4.16 3.14 -0.25
N SER A 122 -4.79 2.04 -0.69
CA SER A 122 -5.31 1.03 0.23
C SER A 122 -4.29 -0.01 0.67
N VAL A 123 -3.38 -0.42 -0.23
CA VAL A 123 -2.55 -1.62 0.01
C VAL A 123 -1.10 -1.51 -0.45
N ALA A 124 -0.76 -0.55 -1.34
CA ALA A 124 0.58 -0.49 -1.88
C ALA A 124 1.58 0.18 -0.91
N HIS A 125 1.13 1.16 -0.13
CA HIS A 125 1.97 1.94 0.78
C HIS A 125 1.16 2.66 1.86
N ASP A 126 1.84 3.26 2.83
CA ASP A 126 1.26 4.22 3.79
C ASP A 126 1.51 5.65 3.27
N PRO A 127 0.45 6.41 2.88
CA PRO A 127 0.61 7.75 2.34
C PRO A 127 0.95 8.82 3.38
N THR A 128 1.04 8.47 4.66
CA THR A 128 1.36 9.40 5.75
C THR A 128 2.85 9.43 6.11
N GLU A 129 3.65 8.51 5.54
CA GLU A 129 5.08 8.41 5.80
C GLU A 129 5.90 9.32 4.87
N LEU A 130 6.46 10.39 5.43
CA LEU A 130 7.27 11.36 4.68
C LEU A 130 8.70 10.82 4.44
N ASN A 131 9.10 10.73 3.16
CA ASN A 131 10.45 10.29 2.73
C ASN A 131 10.88 8.95 3.36
N ARG A 132 9.93 8.06 3.54
CA ARG A 132 10.18 6.70 4.02
C ARG A 132 9.00 5.80 3.69
N GLN A 133 9.19 4.50 3.86
CA GLN A 133 8.10 3.53 3.84
C GLN A 133 8.49 2.31 4.68
N GLY A 134 7.83 2.12 5.82
CA GLY A 134 8.18 1.04 6.75
C GLY A 134 9.66 1.11 7.15
N PRO A 135 10.49 0.07 6.87
CA PRO A 135 11.90 0.05 7.23
C PRO A 135 12.78 0.93 6.33
N ASP A 136 12.31 1.30 5.14
CA ASP A 136 13.09 2.02 4.15
C ASP A 136 13.04 3.52 4.39
N VAL A 137 14.19 4.16 4.55
CA VAL A 137 14.31 5.59 4.86
C VAL A 137 15.11 6.29 3.76
N GLY A 138 14.55 7.37 3.25
CA GLY A 138 15.18 8.21 2.23
C GLY A 138 14.16 8.77 1.24
N THR A 139 14.53 9.85 0.54
CA THR A 139 13.67 10.54 -0.45
C THR A 139 13.29 9.64 -1.63
N GLN A 140 14.11 8.62 -1.93
CA GLN A 140 13.83 7.63 -2.96
C GLN A 140 12.63 6.72 -2.63
N TYR A 141 12.25 6.62 -1.36
CA TYR A 141 11.10 5.83 -0.90
C TYR A 141 9.86 6.68 -0.59
N ARG A 142 9.86 7.96 -1.05
CA ARG A 142 8.72 8.85 -0.84
C ARG A 142 7.48 8.40 -1.60
N SER A 143 6.32 8.76 -1.07
CA SER A 143 5.05 8.64 -1.78
C SER A 143 4.92 9.73 -2.83
N ALA A 144 4.67 9.36 -4.09
CA ALA A 144 4.43 10.31 -5.18
C ALA A 144 3.59 9.72 -6.31
N ILE A 145 2.78 10.58 -6.92
CA ILE A 145 2.05 10.33 -8.16
C ILE A 145 2.68 11.19 -9.24
N PHE A 146 3.21 10.55 -10.29
CA PHE A 146 3.77 11.24 -11.46
C PHE A 146 2.71 11.24 -12.57
N TYR A 147 1.93 12.31 -12.66
CA TYR A 147 0.84 12.42 -13.63
C TYR A 147 1.34 12.77 -15.03
N SER A 148 0.78 12.14 -16.04
CA SER A 148 1.20 12.30 -17.45
C SER A 148 0.31 13.27 -18.25
N ASN A 149 -0.85 13.64 -17.71
CA ASN A 149 -1.81 14.54 -18.35
C ASN A 149 -2.73 15.18 -17.30
N GLU A 150 -3.50 16.19 -17.74
CA GLU A 150 -4.42 16.97 -16.88
C GLU A 150 -5.53 16.09 -16.26
N GLU A 151 -5.96 15.04 -16.94
CA GLU A 151 -6.98 14.14 -16.41
C GLU A 151 -6.46 13.33 -15.23
N GLN A 152 -5.23 12.79 -15.32
CA GLN A 152 -4.60 12.10 -14.19
C GLN A 152 -4.36 13.04 -13.02
N GLU A 153 -3.91 14.28 -13.28
CA GLU A 153 -3.75 15.31 -12.27
C GLU A 153 -5.07 15.58 -11.55
N ARG A 154 -6.13 15.90 -12.30
CA ARG A 154 -7.46 16.19 -11.78
C ARG A 154 -8.04 15.05 -10.94
N VAL A 155 -7.94 13.81 -11.42
CA VAL A 155 -8.47 12.64 -10.70
C VAL A 155 -7.68 12.39 -9.41
N ALA A 156 -6.36 12.48 -9.47
CA ALA A 156 -5.50 12.22 -8.30
C ALA A 156 -5.66 13.30 -7.22
N ASP A 157 -5.66 14.59 -7.59
CA ASP A 157 -5.87 15.70 -6.66
C ASP A 157 -7.25 15.60 -5.98
N ALA A 158 -8.30 15.35 -6.78
CA ALA A 158 -9.65 15.20 -6.24
C ALA A 158 -9.76 13.99 -5.31
N TYR A 159 -9.07 12.88 -5.61
CA TYR A 159 -9.10 11.70 -4.76
C TYR A 159 -8.33 11.90 -3.47
N ILE A 160 -7.16 12.54 -3.50
CA ILE A 160 -6.41 12.90 -2.29
C ILE A 160 -7.28 13.80 -1.39
N ALA A 161 -7.87 14.87 -1.95
CA ALA A 161 -8.75 15.77 -1.21
C ALA A 161 -9.96 15.02 -0.59
N GLN A 162 -10.54 14.06 -1.33
CA GLN A 162 -11.63 13.22 -0.84
C GLN A 162 -11.20 12.36 0.35
N LEU A 163 -10.01 11.73 0.29
CA LEU A 163 -9.48 10.90 1.37
C LEU A 163 -9.14 11.71 2.62
N GLU A 164 -8.58 12.92 2.45
CA GLU A 164 -8.30 13.85 3.55
C GLU A 164 -9.58 14.33 4.22
N ALA A 165 -10.59 14.73 3.43
CA ALA A 165 -11.90 15.15 3.95
C ALA A 165 -12.59 14.03 4.74
N ALA A 166 -12.45 12.78 4.29
CA ALA A 166 -12.99 11.59 4.94
C ALA A 166 -12.16 11.14 6.15
N LYS A 167 -10.98 11.72 6.38
CA LYS A 167 -10.06 11.40 7.50
C LYS A 167 -9.79 9.90 7.62
N VAL A 168 -9.56 9.23 6.49
CA VAL A 168 -9.38 7.78 6.44
C VAL A 168 -8.00 7.31 6.93
N PHE A 169 -7.04 8.22 7.05
CA PHE A 169 -5.70 7.97 7.58
C PHE A 169 -5.50 8.67 8.93
N SER A 170 -4.55 8.17 9.71
CA SER A 170 -4.20 8.72 11.04
C SER A 170 -3.42 10.04 10.98
N GLY A 171 -2.85 10.38 9.82
CA GLY A 171 -2.07 11.59 9.58
C GLY A 171 -2.39 12.21 8.22
N PRO A 172 -1.80 13.36 7.90
CA PRO A 172 -1.97 14.00 6.60
C PRO A 172 -1.37 13.12 5.49
N ILE A 173 -1.97 13.16 4.30
CA ILE A 173 -1.41 12.55 3.12
C ILE A 173 -0.21 13.38 2.65
N VAL A 174 0.98 12.77 2.60
CA VAL A 174 2.22 13.41 2.15
C VAL A 174 2.61 13.03 0.73
N THR A 175 1.71 12.37 0.00
CA THR A 175 1.91 11.98 -1.40
C THR A 175 2.11 13.22 -2.27
N GLN A 176 3.24 13.28 -2.98
CA GLN A 176 3.57 14.38 -3.86
C GLN A 176 2.86 14.23 -5.21
N MET A 177 2.26 15.31 -5.71
CA MET A 177 1.75 15.40 -7.07
C MET A 177 2.83 16.04 -7.95
N VAL A 178 3.31 15.32 -8.96
CA VAL A 178 4.44 15.75 -9.81
C VAL A 178 4.14 15.47 -11.28
N ALA A 179 4.31 16.45 -12.14
CA ALA A 179 4.21 16.22 -13.60
C ALA A 179 5.29 15.23 -14.05
N LEU A 180 4.90 14.17 -14.75
CA LEU A 180 5.81 13.15 -15.25
C LEU A 180 6.68 13.72 -16.37
N LYS A 181 7.96 13.90 -16.10
CA LYS A 181 8.96 14.30 -17.13
C LYS A 181 9.52 13.09 -17.86
N ALA A 182 9.86 12.04 -17.11
CA ALA A 182 10.37 10.79 -17.65
C ALA A 182 10.22 9.66 -16.61
N PHE A 183 10.17 8.44 -17.11
CA PHE A 183 10.32 7.20 -16.35
C PHE A 183 11.53 6.44 -16.93
N TYR A 184 12.40 5.98 -16.05
CA TYR A 184 13.58 5.18 -16.42
C TYR A 184 13.43 3.80 -15.79
N SER A 185 13.41 2.76 -16.62
CA SER A 185 13.33 1.38 -16.12
C SER A 185 14.54 1.07 -15.24
N ALA A 186 14.28 0.44 -14.10
CA ALA A 186 15.36 -0.11 -13.27
C ALA A 186 16.00 -1.32 -13.97
N GLU A 187 17.14 -1.72 -13.47
CA GLU A 187 17.96 -2.82 -13.96
C GLU A 187 17.16 -4.14 -13.95
N ALA A 188 17.52 -5.05 -14.84
CA ALA A 188 16.77 -6.29 -15.04
C ALA A 188 16.60 -7.14 -13.77
N TYR A 189 17.59 -7.13 -12.88
CA TYR A 189 17.54 -7.90 -11.63
C TYR A 189 16.53 -7.36 -10.60
N HIS A 190 16.01 -6.14 -10.80
CA HIS A 190 14.93 -5.59 -9.97
C HIS A 190 13.53 -5.92 -10.48
N GLN A 191 13.41 -6.39 -11.72
CA GLN A 191 12.11 -6.73 -12.27
C GLN A 191 11.62 -8.06 -11.70
N ASP A 192 10.33 -8.13 -11.37
CA ASP A 192 9.67 -9.34 -10.85
C ASP A 192 10.35 -9.92 -9.60
N TYR A 193 10.95 -9.03 -8.78
CA TYR A 193 11.81 -9.43 -7.66
C TYR A 193 11.08 -10.32 -6.66
N VAL A 194 9.84 -9.98 -6.30
CA VAL A 194 9.01 -10.78 -5.38
C VAL A 194 8.75 -12.19 -5.91
N VAL A 195 8.59 -12.34 -7.23
CA VAL A 195 8.37 -13.65 -7.88
C VAL A 195 9.64 -14.49 -7.82
N HIS A 196 10.81 -13.86 -8.02
CA HIS A 196 12.09 -14.57 -8.05
C HIS A 196 12.67 -14.83 -6.65
N HIS A 197 12.24 -14.06 -5.64
CA HIS A 197 12.79 -14.11 -4.28
C HIS A 197 11.69 -14.24 -3.19
N PRO A 198 10.71 -15.19 -3.33
CA PRO A 198 9.51 -15.24 -2.48
C PRO A 198 9.81 -15.59 -1.02
N TYR A 199 11.00 -16.09 -0.71
CA TYR A 199 11.40 -16.50 0.65
C TYR A 199 12.40 -15.56 1.29
N GLU A 200 12.79 -14.48 0.63
CA GLU A 200 13.68 -13.48 1.20
C GLU A 200 12.97 -12.79 2.39
N PRO A 201 13.62 -12.65 3.56
CA PRO A 201 12.99 -12.10 4.76
C PRO A 201 12.35 -10.74 4.54
N TYR A 202 12.99 -9.85 3.78
CA TYR A 202 12.42 -8.55 3.45
C TYR A 202 11.08 -8.69 2.69
N ILE A 203 11.05 -9.53 1.68
CA ILE A 203 9.87 -9.80 0.85
C ILE A 203 8.73 -10.40 1.69
N VAL A 204 9.05 -11.40 2.52
CA VAL A 204 8.06 -12.07 3.38
C VAL A 204 7.43 -11.10 4.38
N ILE A 205 8.23 -10.20 4.94
CA ILE A 205 7.78 -9.28 6.00
C ILE A 205 7.10 -8.03 5.41
N ASN A 206 7.62 -7.47 4.31
CA ASN A 206 7.20 -6.14 3.84
C ASN A 206 6.32 -6.18 2.58
N ASP A 207 6.53 -7.13 1.66
CA ASP A 207 5.89 -7.08 0.35
C ASP A 207 4.74 -8.09 0.16
N LEU A 208 4.92 -9.35 0.56
CA LEU A 208 3.85 -10.36 0.49
C LEU A 208 2.58 -9.95 1.24
N PRO A 209 2.65 -9.28 2.42
CA PRO A 209 1.45 -8.78 3.08
C PRO A 209 0.64 -7.78 2.25
N LYS A 210 1.29 -6.95 1.41
CA LYS A 210 0.60 -6.01 0.51
C LYS A 210 -0.24 -6.75 -0.53
N VAL A 211 0.32 -7.81 -1.13
CA VAL A 211 -0.40 -8.67 -2.10
C VAL A 211 -1.55 -9.42 -1.42
N ALA A 212 -1.32 -9.95 -0.21
CA ALA A 212 -2.38 -10.59 0.57
C ALA A 212 -3.51 -9.61 0.94
N ASN A 213 -3.17 -8.37 1.25
CA ASN A 213 -4.13 -7.30 1.51
C ASN A 213 -4.93 -6.94 0.24
N LEU A 214 -4.29 -6.91 -0.94
CA LEU A 214 -4.98 -6.74 -2.21
C LEU A 214 -6.02 -7.84 -2.41
N GLN A 215 -5.64 -9.09 -2.24
CA GLN A 215 -6.55 -10.24 -2.38
C GLN A 215 -7.74 -10.13 -1.41
N ARG A 216 -7.48 -9.76 -0.16
CA ARG A 216 -8.51 -9.66 0.89
C ARG A 216 -9.45 -8.48 0.67
N GLN A 217 -8.92 -7.30 0.34
CA GLN A 217 -9.73 -6.08 0.20
C GLN A 217 -10.38 -5.94 -1.17
N PHE A 218 -9.78 -6.49 -2.21
CA PHE A 218 -10.21 -6.35 -3.61
C PHE A 218 -10.33 -7.70 -4.34
N PRO A 219 -11.11 -8.67 -3.81
CA PRO A 219 -11.18 -10.01 -4.43
C PRO A 219 -11.66 -9.99 -5.87
N ASN A 220 -12.47 -9.00 -6.25
CA ASN A 220 -12.96 -8.84 -7.63
C ASN A 220 -11.90 -8.28 -8.59
N LEU A 221 -10.92 -7.51 -8.06
CA LEU A 221 -9.80 -6.97 -8.83
C LEU A 221 -8.56 -7.85 -8.76
N TYR A 222 -8.46 -8.75 -7.80
CA TYR A 222 -7.30 -9.63 -7.64
C TYR A 222 -7.26 -10.69 -8.74
N THR A 223 -6.08 -10.91 -9.33
CA THR A 223 -5.77 -12.04 -10.20
C THR A 223 -4.63 -12.85 -9.60
N GLY A 224 -4.87 -14.16 -9.37
CA GLY A 224 -3.81 -15.10 -9.04
C GLY A 224 -2.97 -15.35 -10.30
N LYS A 225 -1.78 -14.81 -10.36
CA LYS A 225 -0.78 -15.09 -11.41
C LYS A 225 0.36 -15.88 -10.81
#